data_ae4bf5ea0dc3be40b1ea14d3ebe57035
#
_entry.id   ae4bf5ea0dc3be40b1ea14d3ebe57035
#
_cell.length_a   1.000
_cell.length_b   1.000
_cell.length_c   1.000
_cell.angle_alpha   90.00
_cell.angle_beta   90.00
_cell.angle_gamma   90.00
#
_symmetry.space_group_name_H-M   'P 1'
#
loop_
_entity.id
_entity.type
_entity.pdbx_description
1 polymer ?
#
loop_
_entity_poly.entity_id
_entity_poly.type
_entity_poly.pdbx_seq_one_letter_code
_entity_poly.pdbx_strand_id
1 'polypeptide(L)'
;MIKNMEILAPAGSFESLESALRCGADAVYIGGKYFSARGNASNFSNDEIADACRLCHLYGAKLYIAVNTVIADSEADAFCKYIKYTSSAGIDAYIVQDWGCIYLIKKCVPDAVIHASTQMTIHTPKGAEFAKSLGFSRIVPARELSCEKIEEITNYIPETEVFVHGALCMSV
;
A
#
# COMPACT_ATOMS: atom_id res chain seq x y z
N MET A 1 -11.67 -13.71 -20.44
CA MET A 1 -11.59 -14.16 -19.04
C MET A 1 -11.66 -12.93 -18.15
N ILE A 2 -12.65 -12.82 -17.29
CA ILE A 2 -12.70 -11.75 -16.27
C ILE A 2 -11.53 -12.07 -15.34
N LYS A 3 -10.50 -11.22 -15.35
CA LYS A 3 -9.41 -11.29 -14.38
C LYS A 3 -10.07 -11.12 -13.01
N ASN A 4 -9.87 -12.06 -12.09
CA ASN A 4 -10.42 -11.93 -10.74
C ASN A 4 -10.00 -10.57 -10.16
N MET A 5 -10.99 -9.76 -9.83
CA MET A 5 -10.76 -8.45 -9.21
C MET A 5 -10.38 -8.70 -7.75
N GLU A 6 -9.27 -8.14 -7.30
CA GLU A 6 -8.85 -8.19 -5.89
C GLU A 6 -9.67 -7.20 -5.06
N ILE A 7 -10.30 -7.66 -4.00
CA ILE A 7 -11.00 -6.83 -3.02
C ILE A 7 -10.03 -6.52 -1.90
N LEU A 8 -9.63 -5.24 -1.81
CA LEU A 8 -8.75 -4.72 -0.78
C LEU A 8 -9.56 -3.98 0.30
N ALA A 9 -9.45 -4.44 1.54
CA ALA A 9 -10.12 -3.83 2.68
C ALA A 9 -9.15 -3.06 3.59
N PRO A 10 -9.56 -1.93 4.20
CA PRO A 10 -8.79 -1.26 5.24
C PRO A 10 -8.96 -1.96 6.58
N ALA A 11 -7.90 -2.00 7.40
CA ALA A 11 -8.03 -2.35 8.81
C ALA A 11 -7.25 -1.37 9.70
N GLY A 12 -7.91 -0.89 10.75
CA GLY A 12 -7.31 -0.02 11.78
C GLY A 12 -7.10 -0.73 13.11
N SER A 13 -7.59 -1.97 13.24
CA SER A 13 -7.47 -2.81 14.43
C SER A 13 -7.53 -4.28 14.06
N PHE A 14 -7.16 -5.19 14.97
CA PHE A 14 -7.32 -6.63 14.77
C PHE A 14 -8.77 -7.04 14.53
N GLU A 15 -9.71 -6.44 15.22
CA GLU A 15 -11.14 -6.71 15.04
C GLU A 15 -11.60 -6.39 13.61
N SER A 16 -11.17 -5.23 13.08
CA SER A 16 -11.50 -4.85 11.71
C SER A 16 -10.76 -5.74 10.67
N LEU A 17 -9.54 -6.18 10.97
CA LEU A 17 -8.79 -7.14 10.16
C LEU A 17 -9.55 -8.48 10.06
N GLU A 18 -9.93 -9.07 11.20
CA GLU A 18 -10.69 -10.32 11.21
C GLU A 18 -12.04 -10.17 10.47
N SER A 19 -12.73 -9.06 10.69
CA SER A 19 -13.99 -8.79 10.02
C SER A 19 -13.84 -8.73 8.50
N ALA A 20 -12.79 -8.05 8.00
CA ALA A 20 -12.48 -7.98 6.58
C ALA A 20 -12.21 -9.37 5.98
N LEU A 21 -11.39 -10.18 6.66
CA LEU A 21 -11.05 -11.54 6.23
C LEU A 21 -12.28 -12.46 6.21
N ARG A 22 -13.12 -12.40 7.24
CA ARG A 22 -14.38 -13.19 7.31
C ARG A 22 -15.39 -12.76 6.24
N CYS A 23 -15.35 -11.51 5.80
CA CYS A 23 -16.18 -11.00 4.71
C CYS A 23 -15.61 -11.31 3.31
N GLY A 24 -14.46 -11.97 3.22
CA GLY A 24 -13.89 -12.44 1.95
C GLY A 24 -12.99 -11.42 1.25
N ALA A 25 -12.30 -10.54 2.01
CA ALA A 25 -11.28 -9.68 1.43
C ALA A 25 -10.11 -10.54 0.91
N ASP A 26 -9.66 -10.27 -0.34
CA ASP A 26 -8.50 -10.91 -0.95
C ASP A 26 -7.19 -10.32 -0.44
N ALA A 27 -7.24 -9.07 0.01
CA ALA A 27 -6.12 -8.38 0.65
C ALA A 27 -6.63 -7.41 1.70
N VAL A 28 -5.78 -7.11 2.69
CA VAL A 28 -6.05 -6.09 3.69
C VAL A 28 -4.88 -5.10 3.73
N TYR A 29 -5.15 -3.81 3.91
CA TYR A 29 -4.08 -2.85 4.17
C TYR A 29 -4.19 -2.23 5.57
N ILE A 30 -3.04 -2.11 6.21
CA ILE A 30 -2.89 -1.57 7.57
C ILE A 30 -1.90 -0.40 7.61
N GLY A 31 -1.96 0.38 8.67
CA GLY A 31 -0.91 1.33 9.05
C GLY A 31 -0.13 0.82 10.26
N GLY A 32 1.18 0.91 10.21
CA GLY A 32 2.00 0.72 11.40
C GLY A 32 2.04 1.99 12.28
N LYS A 33 2.51 1.86 13.52
CA LYS A 33 2.72 3.01 14.43
C LYS A 33 3.75 4.02 13.89
N TYR A 34 4.55 3.61 12.91
CA TYR A 34 5.59 4.42 12.29
C TYR A 34 5.33 4.57 10.79
N PHE A 35 5.69 5.72 10.24
CA PHE A 35 5.72 6.01 8.80
C PHE A 35 4.38 5.87 8.06
N SER A 36 3.24 5.92 8.78
CA SER A 36 1.90 5.86 8.20
C SER A 36 1.16 7.18 8.38
N ALA A 37 0.52 7.69 7.33
CA ALA A 37 -0.30 8.91 7.36
C ALA A 37 -1.58 8.77 8.23
N ARG A 38 -1.90 7.57 8.71
CA ARG A 38 -3.05 7.30 9.57
C ARG A 38 -2.77 7.59 11.05
N GLY A 39 -2.19 8.76 11.37
CA GLY A 39 -1.79 9.13 12.73
C GLY A 39 -2.86 9.05 13.83
N ASN A 40 -4.14 9.11 13.46
CA ASN A 40 -5.27 9.04 14.39
C ASN A 40 -5.92 7.63 14.50
N ALA A 41 -5.43 6.63 13.79
CA ALA A 41 -5.91 5.24 13.90
C ALA A 41 -5.12 4.48 14.97
N SER A 42 -5.70 3.40 15.50
CA SER A 42 -5.04 2.50 16.46
C SER A 42 -3.91 1.68 15.84
N ASN A 43 -3.13 2.25 14.97
CA ASN A 43 -2.07 1.63 14.17
C ASN A 43 -1.38 0.42 14.83
N PHE A 44 -0.99 -0.55 14.03
CA PHE A 44 -0.39 -1.81 14.46
C PHE A 44 1.05 -1.62 14.96
N SER A 45 1.37 -2.19 16.12
CA SER A 45 2.75 -2.36 16.58
C SER A 45 3.49 -3.39 15.73
N ASN A 46 4.81 -3.48 15.87
CA ASN A 46 5.61 -4.44 15.13
C ASN A 46 5.16 -5.90 15.37
N ASP A 47 4.88 -6.27 16.62
CA ASP A 47 4.42 -7.62 16.96
C ASP A 47 3.04 -7.90 16.36
N GLU A 48 2.14 -6.93 16.44
CA GLU A 48 0.82 -7.00 15.83
C GLU A 48 0.88 -7.12 14.30
N ILE A 49 1.86 -6.49 13.64
CA ILE A 49 2.06 -6.65 12.18
C ILE A 49 2.41 -8.10 11.84
N ALA A 50 3.29 -8.74 12.62
CA ALA A 50 3.65 -10.14 12.40
C ALA A 50 2.45 -11.09 12.61
N ASP A 51 1.64 -10.82 13.63
CA ASP A 51 0.40 -11.57 13.87
C ASP A 51 -0.63 -11.35 12.77
N ALA A 52 -0.79 -10.11 12.29
CA ALA A 52 -1.66 -9.76 11.18
C ALA A 52 -1.24 -10.46 9.87
N CYS A 53 0.07 -10.54 9.56
CA CYS A 53 0.58 -11.29 8.41
C CYS A 53 0.16 -12.76 8.50
N ARG A 54 0.42 -13.41 9.66
CA ARG A 54 0.06 -14.82 9.85
C ARG A 54 -1.44 -15.06 9.68
N LEU A 55 -2.26 -14.16 10.22
CA LEU A 55 -3.71 -14.27 10.12
C LEU A 55 -4.19 -14.11 8.67
N CYS A 56 -3.73 -13.08 7.96
CA CYS A 56 -4.07 -12.88 6.54
C CYS A 56 -3.70 -14.11 5.71
N HIS A 57 -2.48 -14.59 5.83
CA HIS A 57 -2.00 -15.75 5.09
C HIS A 57 -2.76 -17.04 5.42
N LEU A 58 -3.21 -17.21 6.67
CA LEU A 58 -4.07 -18.33 7.07
C LEU A 58 -5.42 -18.31 6.32
N TYR A 59 -5.97 -17.13 6.04
CA TYR A 59 -7.18 -16.95 5.24
C TYR A 59 -6.93 -16.95 3.72
N GLY A 60 -5.66 -17.07 3.29
CA GLY A 60 -5.27 -16.99 1.88
C GLY A 60 -5.30 -15.56 1.33
N ALA A 61 -5.39 -14.56 2.19
CA ALA A 61 -5.39 -13.14 1.85
C ALA A 61 -3.98 -12.55 1.99
N LYS A 62 -3.73 -11.42 1.28
CA LYS A 62 -2.48 -10.66 1.38
C LYS A 62 -2.57 -9.56 2.44
N LEU A 63 -1.42 -9.15 2.98
CA LEU A 63 -1.32 -7.99 3.85
C LEU A 63 -0.40 -6.92 3.25
N TYR A 64 -0.94 -5.71 3.06
CA TYR A 64 -0.19 -4.55 2.59
C TYR A 64 0.00 -3.56 3.74
N ILE A 65 1.17 -2.92 3.79
CA ILE A 65 1.45 -1.91 4.81
C ILE A 65 1.62 -0.53 4.18
N ALA A 66 0.90 0.46 4.72
CA ALA A 66 1.05 1.84 4.32
C ALA A 66 2.27 2.46 5.02
N VAL A 67 3.27 2.85 4.21
CA VAL A 67 4.43 3.66 4.60
C VAL A 67 4.42 4.95 3.77
N ASN A 68 3.29 5.63 3.87
CA ASN A 68 2.88 6.71 3.00
C ASN A 68 2.98 8.09 3.67
N THR A 69 4.05 8.31 4.41
CA THR A 69 4.48 9.62 4.91
C THR A 69 5.77 10.05 4.23
N VAL A 70 6.03 11.35 4.23
CA VAL A 70 7.35 11.89 3.92
C VAL A 70 8.25 11.65 5.12
N ILE A 71 9.51 11.30 4.90
CA ILE A 71 10.50 11.08 5.96
C ILE A 71 11.65 12.07 5.84
N ALA A 72 12.21 12.47 6.98
CA ALA A 72 13.43 13.26 7.02
C ALA A 72 14.68 12.36 6.87
N ASP A 73 15.79 12.91 6.39
CA ASP A 73 17.04 12.16 6.24
C ASP A 73 17.51 11.53 7.57
N SER A 74 17.22 12.19 8.70
CA SER A 74 17.52 11.66 10.05
C SER A 74 16.72 10.39 10.39
N GLU A 75 15.64 10.11 9.71
CA GLU A 75 14.76 8.95 9.93
C GLU A 75 15.11 7.76 9.03
N ALA A 76 15.98 7.95 8.02
CA ALA A 76 16.30 6.97 7.00
C ALA A 76 16.77 5.61 7.60
N ASP A 77 17.62 5.63 8.63
CA ASP A 77 18.11 4.41 9.28
C ASP A 77 16.98 3.67 10.03
N ALA A 78 16.12 4.43 10.73
CA ALA A 78 14.96 3.87 11.42
C ALA A 78 13.96 3.27 10.43
N PHE A 79 13.72 3.98 9.31
CA PHE A 79 12.89 3.49 8.21
C PHE A 79 13.44 2.19 7.61
N CYS A 80 14.74 2.13 7.30
CA CYS A 80 15.36 0.92 6.76
C CYS A 80 15.24 -0.28 7.72
N LYS A 81 15.41 -0.08 9.03
CA LYS A 81 15.20 -1.13 10.04
C LYS A 81 13.76 -1.61 10.05
N TYR A 82 12.81 -0.68 9.99
CA TYR A 82 11.39 -0.98 9.94
C TYR A 82 11.00 -1.80 8.70
N ILE A 83 11.47 -1.40 7.52
CA ILE A 83 11.23 -2.12 6.26
C ILE A 83 11.80 -3.55 6.31
N LYS A 84 13.03 -3.74 6.80
CA LYS A 84 13.61 -5.07 6.96
C LYS A 84 12.82 -5.94 7.93
N TYR A 85 12.38 -5.38 9.05
CA TYR A 85 11.56 -6.07 10.02
C TYR A 85 10.21 -6.51 9.41
N THR A 86 9.46 -5.60 8.82
CA THR A 86 8.14 -5.88 8.24
C THR A 86 8.23 -6.85 7.07
N SER A 87 9.28 -6.76 6.25
CA SER A 87 9.56 -7.74 5.20
C SER A 87 9.80 -9.14 5.79
N SER A 88 10.59 -9.25 6.85
CA SER A 88 10.82 -10.53 7.51
C SER A 88 9.57 -11.10 8.22
N ALA A 89 8.63 -10.23 8.60
CA ALA A 89 7.33 -10.61 9.16
C ALA A 89 6.36 -11.15 8.10
N GLY A 90 6.64 -10.95 6.81
CA GLY A 90 5.85 -11.51 5.72
C GLY A 90 4.90 -10.52 5.03
N ILE A 91 5.15 -9.21 5.11
CA ILE A 91 4.37 -8.21 4.35
C ILE A 91 4.46 -8.49 2.85
N ASP A 92 3.31 -8.50 2.17
CA ASP A 92 3.21 -8.78 0.74
C ASP A 92 3.50 -7.57 -0.14
N ALA A 93 3.18 -6.35 0.32
CA ALA A 93 3.52 -5.11 -0.41
C ALA A 93 3.55 -3.87 0.50
N TYR A 94 4.24 -2.83 0.03
CA TYR A 94 4.33 -1.51 0.67
C TYR A 94 3.59 -0.47 -0.17
N ILE A 95 2.69 0.29 0.46
CA ILE A 95 2.00 1.42 -0.18
C ILE A 95 2.79 2.69 0.17
N VAL A 96 3.40 3.32 -0.85
CA VAL A 96 4.44 4.36 -0.69
C VAL A 96 4.04 5.64 -1.41
N GLN A 97 4.40 6.80 -0.86
CA GLN A 97 4.24 8.09 -1.55
C GLN A 97 5.56 8.83 -1.79
N ASP A 98 6.57 8.64 -0.93
CA ASP A 98 7.82 9.38 -0.95
C ASP A 98 8.87 8.71 -1.86
N TRP A 99 9.50 9.50 -2.74
CA TRP A 99 10.51 9.00 -3.68
C TRP A 99 11.76 8.47 -2.98
N GLY A 100 12.17 9.11 -1.87
CA GLY A 100 13.27 8.65 -1.04
C GLY A 100 12.97 7.31 -0.39
N CYS A 101 11.73 7.12 0.08
CA CYS A 101 11.27 5.85 0.63
C CYS A 101 11.34 4.73 -0.39
N ILE A 102 10.95 4.97 -1.66
CA ILE A 102 11.07 3.97 -2.74
C ILE A 102 12.52 3.51 -2.89
N TYR A 103 13.44 4.46 -2.99
CA TYR A 103 14.87 4.17 -3.09
C TYR A 103 15.37 3.32 -1.90
N LEU A 104 15.02 3.74 -0.67
CA LEU A 104 15.43 3.05 0.55
C LEU A 104 14.84 1.64 0.65
N ILE A 105 13.55 1.45 0.31
CA ILE A 105 12.93 0.13 0.28
C ILE A 105 13.67 -0.79 -0.67
N LYS A 106 13.89 -0.37 -1.92
CA LYS A 106 14.59 -1.18 -2.93
C LYS A 106 16.05 -1.46 -2.56
N LYS A 107 16.71 -0.54 -1.85
CA LYS A 107 18.05 -0.76 -1.32
C LYS A 107 18.09 -1.76 -0.18
N CYS A 108 17.09 -1.73 0.71
CA CYS A 108 17.02 -2.60 1.91
C CYS A 108 16.46 -3.99 1.60
N VAL A 109 15.47 -4.06 0.72
CA VAL A 109 14.72 -5.26 0.30
C VAL A 109 14.50 -5.18 -1.21
N PRO A 110 15.46 -5.60 -2.04
CA PRO A 110 15.41 -5.44 -3.50
C PRO A 110 14.15 -6.01 -4.16
N ASP A 111 13.65 -7.13 -3.64
CA ASP A 111 12.48 -7.84 -4.18
C ASP A 111 11.16 -7.34 -3.60
N ALA A 112 11.17 -6.29 -2.76
CA ALA A 112 9.95 -5.74 -2.18
C ALA A 112 8.96 -5.30 -3.26
N VAL A 113 7.72 -5.73 -3.13
CA VAL A 113 6.61 -5.26 -3.96
C VAL A 113 6.19 -3.88 -3.46
N ILE A 114 6.09 -2.91 -4.36
CA ILE A 114 5.70 -1.53 -4.03
C ILE A 114 4.49 -1.08 -4.84
N HIS A 115 3.54 -0.47 -4.16
CA HIS A 115 2.33 0.13 -4.71
C HIS A 115 2.41 1.64 -4.53
N ALA A 116 2.12 2.40 -5.59
CA ALA A 116 2.07 3.85 -5.52
C ALA A 116 0.80 4.30 -4.79
N SER A 117 0.95 5.02 -3.69
CA SER A 117 -0.17 5.60 -2.95
C SER A 117 -0.94 6.62 -3.81
N THR A 118 -2.24 6.79 -3.55
CA THR A 118 -3.03 7.88 -4.14
C THR A 118 -2.44 9.27 -3.84
N GLN A 119 -1.69 9.40 -2.75
CA GLN A 119 -0.98 10.64 -2.38
C GLN A 119 0.16 11.01 -3.35
N MET A 120 0.59 10.10 -4.23
CA MET A 120 1.50 10.44 -5.34
C MET A 120 0.82 11.19 -6.47
N THR A 121 -0.50 11.33 -6.43
CA THR A 121 -1.33 12.11 -7.38
C THR A 121 -1.09 11.70 -8.84
N ILE A 122 -0.96 10.40 -9.10
CA ILE A 122 -0.82 9.89 -10.46
C ILE A 122 -2.16 9.99 -11.18
N HIS A 123 -2.23 10.83 -12.21
CA HIS A 123 -3.49 11.14 -12.92
C HIS A 123 -3.38 11.13 -14.45
N THR A 124 -2.22 10.69 -14.98
CA THR A 124 -1.99 10.60 -16.42
C THR A 124 -1.39 9.26 -16.81
N PRO A 125 -1.61 8.77 -18.05
CA PRO A 125 -0.92 7.60 -18.57
C PRO A 125 0.60 7.70 -18.50
N LYS A 126 1.17 8.88 -18.75
CA LYS A 126 2.63 9.11 -18.65
C LYS A 126 3.13 9.03 -17.20
N GLY A 127 2.35 9.49 -16.23
CA GLY A 127 2.66 9.28 -14.82
C GLY A 127 2.64 7.80 -14.43
N ALA A 128 1.69 7.03 -14.95
CA ALA A 128 1.62 5.58 -14.74
C ALA A 128 2.81 4.84 -15.38
N GLU A 129 3.17 5.19 -16.62
CA GLU A 129 4.35 4.66 -17.30
C GLU A 129 5.64 4.94 -16.52
N PHE A 130 5.77 6.17 -16.00
CA PHE A 130 6.92 6.55 -15.18
C PHE A 130 6.94 5.77 -13.86
N ALA A 131 5.83 5.64 -13.16
CA ALA A 131 5.74 4.82 -11.94
C ALA A 131 6.17 3.37 -12.21
N LYS A 132 5.69 2.77 -13.32
CA LYS A 132 6.13 1.44 -13.75
C LYS A 132 7.64 1.36 -13.96
N SER A 133 8.25 2.37 -14.58
CA SER A 133 9.71 2.41 -14.82
C SER A 133 10.53 2.45 -13.52
N LEU A 134 9.94 2.94 -12.43
CA LEU A 134 10.53 2.95 -11.08
C LEU A 134 10.31 1.65 -10.30
N GLY A 135 9.63 0.67 -10.90
CA GLY A 135 9.40 -0.65 -10.31
C GLY A 135 8.15 -0.75 -9.44
N PHE A 136 7.20 0.18 -9.55
CA PHE A 136 5.87 -0.02 -8.99
C PHE A 136 5.14 -1.13 -9.75
N SER A 137 4.57 -2.07 -9.02
CA SER A 137 3.71 -3.14 -9.58
C SER A 137 2.26 -2.71 -9.71
N ARG A 138 1.84 -1.77 -8.84
CA ARG A 138 0.46 -1.25 -8.76
C ARG A 138 0.48 0.26 -8.53
N ILE A 139 -0.52 0.95 -9.05
CA ILE A 139 -0.79 2.34 -8.68
C ILE A 139 -2.21 2.49 -8.14
N VAL A 140 -2.37 3.41 -7.19
CA VAL A 140 -3.66 3.96 -6.78
C VAL A 140 -3.74 5.35 -7.41
N PRO A 141 -4.49 5.53 -8.52
CA PRO A 141 -4.55 6.82 -9.21
C PRO A 141 -5.25 7.88 -8.36
N ALA A 142 -5.12 9.14 -8.77
CA ALA A 142 -5.82 10.25 -8.15
C ALA A 142 -7.34 10.00 -8.15
N ARG A 143 -8.01 10.36 -7.07
CA ARG A 143 -9.42 9.99 -6.83
C ARG A 143 -10.42 10.86 -7.60
N GLU A 144 -9.95 11.94 -8.22
CA GLU A 144 -10.72 12.88 -9.01
C GLU A 144 -10.91 12.44 -10.47
N LEU A 145 -10.33 11.31 -10.86
CA LEU A 145 -10.36 10.82 -12.24
C LEU A 145 -11.71 10.22 -12.60
N SER A 146 -12.15 10.47 -13.84
CA SER A 146 -13.27 9.76 -14.43
C SER A 146 -12.92 8.31 -14.80
N CYS A 147 -13.93 7.47 -14.99
CA CYS A 147 -13.74 6.07 -15.37
C CYS A 147 -12.94 5.94 -16.68
N GLU A 148 -13.18 6.82 -17.66
CA GLU A 148 -12.47 6.83 -18.94
C GLU A 148 -10.98 7.10 -18.75
N LYS A 149 -10.62 8.02 -17.85
CA LYS A 149 -9.22 8.33 -17.53
C LYS A 149 -8.54 7.18 -16.77
N ILE A 150 -9.26 6.51 -15.88
CA ILE A 150 -8.75 5.31 -15.21
C ILE A 150 -8.49 4.21 -16.25
N GLU A 151 -9.41 3.99 -17.19
CA GLU A 151 -9.25 3.02 -18.28
C GLU A 151 -8.00 3.32 -19.12
N GLU A 152 -7.78 4.59 -19.52
CA GLU A 152 -6.56 5.00 -20.22
C GLU A 152 -5.29 4.60 -19.44
N ILE A 153 -5.27 4.81 -18.12
CA ILE A 153 -4.14 4.53 -17.25
C ILE A 153 -3.87 3.01 -17.15
N THR A 154 -4.92 2.18 -17.08
CA THR A 154 -4.78 0.72 -16.92
C THR A 154 -4.00 0.05 -18.05
N ASN A 155 -3.90 0.69 -19.22
CA ASN A 155 -3.11 0.20 -20.35
C ASN A 155 -1.59 0.32 -20.13
N TYR A 156 -1.13 1.10 -19.16
CA TYR A 156 0.28 1.42 -18.94
C TYR A 156 0.89 0.74 -17.72
N ILE A 157 0.09 0.26 -16.79
CA ILE A 157 0.56 -0.42 -15.60
C ILE A 157 -0.23 -1.72 -15.38
N PRO A 158 0.43 -2.81 -14.91
CA PRO A 158 -0.21 -4.13 -14.78
C PRO A 158 -1.40 -4.14 -13.83
N GLU A 159 -1.33 -3.37 -12.74
CA GLU A 159 -2.37 -3.32 -11.73
C GLU A 159 -2.73 -1.88 -11.39
N THR A 160 -4.04 -1.61 -11.41
CA THR A 160 -4.60 -0.32 -11.00
C THR A 160 -5.63 -0.58 -9.90
N GLU A 161 -5.45 0.08 -8.77
CA GLU A 161 -6.34 0.01 -7.60
C GLU A 161 -7.19 1.28 -7.54
N VAL A 162 -8.48 1.14 -7.33
CA VAL A 162 -9.41 2.28 -7.23
C VAL A 162 -10.23 2.19 -5.95
N PHE A 163 -10.44 3.34 -5.30
CA PHE A 163 -11.36 3.43 -4.18
C PHE A 163 -12.80 3.38 -4.68
N VAL A 164 -13.56 2.41 -4.18
CA VAL A 164 -15.00 2.30 -4.43
C VAL A 164 -15.84 2.81 -3.25
N HIS A 165 -15.22 2.94 -2.07
CA HIS A 165 -15.83 3.47 -0.84
C HIS A 165 -14.79 4.17 0.02
N GLY A 166 -15.16 5.28 0.67
CA GLY A 166 -14.35 6.02 1.63
C GLY A 166 -14.38 7.54 1.40
N ALA A 167 -13.91 8.29 2.39
CA ALA A 167 -13.77 9.75 2.30
C ALA A 167 -12.74 10.13 1.21
N LEU A 168 -12.92 11.28 0.58
CA LEU A 168 -11.90 11.84 -0.31
C LEU A 168 -10.64 12.16 0.49
N CYS A 169 -9.48 11.87 -0.11
CA CYS A 169 -8.22 12.30 0.45
C CYS A 169 -8.13 13.82 0.33
N MET A 170 -8.13 14.51 1.47
CA MET A 170 -7.83 15.94 1.46
C MET A 170 -6.31 16.07 1.31
N SER A 171 -5.88 16.56 0.15
CA SER A 171 -4.51 17.05 -0.01
C SER A 171 -4.41 18.36 0.75
N VAL A 172 -3.55 18.45 1.73
CA VAL A 172 -3.17 19.71 2.38
C VAL A 172 -1.80 20.08 1.90
#